data_c15e8f46da0f0be3a4087b8d40d8a8ec
#
_entry.id   c15e8f46da0f0be3a4087b8d40d8a8ec
#
_cell.length_a   1.000
_cell.length_b   1.000
_cell.length_c   1.000
_cell.angle_alpha   90.00
_cell.angle_beta   90.00
_cell.angle_gamma   90.00
#
_symmetry.space_group_name_H-M   'P 1'
#
loop_
_entity.id
_entity.type
_entity.pdbx_description
1 polymer ?
#
loop_
_entity_poly.entity_id
_entity_poly.type
_entity_poly.pdbx_seq_one_letter_code
_entity_poly.pdbx_strand_id
1 'polypeptide(L)'
;MTLVTGETTGDSGTKPASRRHRLATRVLQLCLALLVLSLGIFFFGRWYGATLSNAGHTESVRLREIVIRNNVLTVPENAIRFKSARMDGVTLRLDLYLSWPELEGYTPERRNDFNHVDGARNIIFLTFEEQVMSRDMSNRLEPVYRQIIETRSVAGPGNIRFHRFKRDSGYAGEVLAIAENTGTAQPFVARCLTGTAAREALAPCERDINVGNRLSMTYRFPASLLGHW
;
A
#
# COMPACT_ATOMS: atom_id res chain seq x y z
N MET A 1 49.58 -99.89 11.79
CA MET A 1 49.71 -98.89 12.81
C MET A 1 49.93 -97.54 12.12
N THR A 2 48.89 -96.86 11.78
CA THR A 2 48.96 -95.67 10.94
C THR A 2 48.00 -94.64 11.55
N LEU A 3 48.54 -93.60 12.07
CA LEU A 3 47.86 -92.39 12.63
C LEU A 3 47.40 -91.51 11.49
N VAL A 4 46.11 -91.18 11.45
CA VAL A 4 45.53 -90.16 10.58
C VAL A 4 45.29 -88.90 11.42
N THR A 5 46.00 -87.88 11.06
CA THR A 5 45.84 -86.49 11.59
C THR A 5 44.74 -85.81 10.81
N GLY A 6 43.64 -85.42 11.46
CA GLY A 6 42.59 -84.63 10.86
C GLY A 6 42.89 -83.16 10.97
N GLU A 7 42.88 -82.47 9.87
CA GLU A 7 43.08 -81.03 9.73
C GLU A 7 41.74 -80.32 9.77
N THR A 8 41.50 -79.53 10.75
CA THR A 8 40.33 -78.72 10.87
C THR A 8 40.57 -77.33 10.23
N THR A 9 40.05 -77.13 9.06
CA THR A 9 40.01 -75.82 8.41
C THR A 9 38.96 -74.96 9.06
N GLY A 10 39.43 -73.94 9.78
CA GLY A 10 38.59 -72.87 10.33
C GLY A 10 38.11 -71.94 9.22
N ASP A 11 36.83 -71.93 8.97
CA ASP A 11 36.14 -70.93 8.12
C ASP A 11 35.93 -69.65 8.90
N SER A 12 36.81 -68.67 8.70
CA SER A 12 36.68 -67.32 9.26
C SER A 12 35.71 -66.51 8.40
N GLY A 13 34.43 -66.57 8.74
CA GLY A 13 33.37 -65.77 8.12
C GLY A 13 33.54 -64.27 8.40
N THR A 14 34.30 -63.58 7.57
CA THR A 14 34.40 -62.13 7.55
C THR A 14 33.51 -61.56 6.48
N LYS A 15 32.18 -61.41 6.77
CA LYS A 15 31.31 -60.52 5.99
C LYS A 15 30.05 -60.13 6.77
N PRO A 16 30.00 -58.99 7.51
CA PRO A 16 28.92 -58.06 7.30
C PRO A 16 29.31 -56.55 7.45
N ALA A 17 30.58 -56.22 7.69
CA ALA A 17 30.97 -54.83 7.93
C ALA A 17 30.72 -53.88 6.73
N SER A 18 30.94 -54.36 5.50
CA SER A 18 30.80 -53.47 4.32
C SER A 18 29.35 -53.06 3.99
N ARG A 19 28.37 -53.92 4.30
CA ARG A 19 26.95 -53.66 4.03
C ARG A 19 26.38 -52.64 5.02
N ARG A 20 26.77 -52.75 6.30
CA ARG A 20 26.39 -51.77 7.35
C ARG A 20 27.00 -50.40 7.11
N HIS A 21 28.23 -50.28 6.68
CA HIS A 21 28.87 -49.02 6.32
C HIS A 21 28.15 -48.32 5.15
N ARG A 22 27.84 -49.05 4.09
CA ARG A 22 27.10 -48.52 2.93
C ARG A 22 25.69 -48.05 3.30
N LEU A 23 25.00 -48.76 4.18
CA LEU A 23 23.69 -48.36 4.71
C LEU A 23 23.82 -47.08 5.56
N ALA A 24 24.79 -47.04 6.48
CA ALA A 24 25.04 -45.84 7.31
C ALA A 24 25.36 -44.60 6.47
N THR A 25 26.20 -44.76 5.43
CA THR A 25 26.53 -43.66 4.51
C THR A 25 25.31 -43.16 3.72
N ARG A 26 24.46 -44.08 3.24
CA ARG A 26 23.22 -43.71 2.52
C ARG A 26 22.23 -43.00 3.44
N VAL A 27 22.07 -43.49 4.69
CA VAL A 27 21.24 -42.82 5.69
C VAL A 27 21.76 -41.42 6.01
N LEU A 28 23.07 -41.27 6.21
CA LEU A 28 23.71 -39.96 6.44
C LEU A 28 23.49 -39.01 5.26
N GLN A 29 23.66 -39.49 4.01
CA GLN A 29 23.43 -38.71 2.81
C GLN A 29 21.94 -38.26 2.71
N LEU A 30 20.99 -39.15 3.03
CA LEU A 30 19.58 -38.86 3.05
C LEU A 30 19.26 -37.80 4.11
N CYS A 31 19.79 -37.96 5.34
CA CYS A 31 19.60 -36.97 6.40
C CYS A 31 20.19 -35.60 6.03
N LEU A 32 21.36 -35.57 5.38
CA LEU A 32 21.97 -34.33 4.92
C LEU A 32 21.15 -33.67 3.81
N ALA A 33 20.64 -34.45 2.86
CA ALA A 33 19.75 -33.96 1.80
C ALA A 33 18.45 -33.37 2.37
N LEU A 34 17.83 -34.05 3.33
CA LEU A 34 16.64 -33.57 4.01
C LEU A 34 16.91 -32.27 4.82
N LEU A 35 18.08 -32.19 5.47
CA LEU A 35 18.49 -30.99 6.20
C LEU A 35 18.62 -29.79 5.22
N VAL A 36 19.35 -29.99 4.10
CA VAL A 36 19.50 -28.95 3.08
C VAL A 36 18.16 -28.53 2.49
N LEU A 37 17.29 -29.49 2.19
CA LEU A 37 15.93 -29.22 1.70
C LEU A 37 15.11 -28.45 2.71
N SER A 38 15.15 -28.83 3.99
CA SER A 38 14.44 -28.14 5.08
C SER A 38 14.93 -26.70 5.26
N LEU A 39 16.24 -26.49 5.23
CA LEU A 39 16.83 -25.15 5.27
C LEU A 39 16.41 -24.32 4.05
N GLY A 40 16.44 -24.93 2.86
CA GLY A 40 15.96 -24.29 1.63
C GLY A 40 14.52 -23.84 1.71
N ILE A 41 13.62 -24.71 2.18
CA ILE A 41 12.20 -24.37 2.40
C ILE A 41 12.04 -23.28 3.44
N PHE A 42 12.80 -23.33 4.53
CA PHE A 42 12.75 -22.31 5.59
C PHE A 42 13.16 -20.93 5.08
N PHE A 43 14.29 -20.82 4.39
CA PHE A 43 14.78 -19.54 3.86
C PHE A 43 13.88 -19.02 2.74
N PHE A 44 13.45 -19.89 1.83
CA PHE A 44 12.54 -19.53 0.75
C PHE A 44 11.17 -19.09 1.31
N GLY A 45 10.61 -19.84 2.26
CA GLY A 45 9.35 -19.49 2.90
C GLY A 45 9.41 -18.17 3.67
N ARG A 46 10.53 -17.91 4.37
CA ARG A 46 10.74 -16.63 5.05
C ARG A 46 10.85 -15.45 4.08
N TRP A 47 11.60 -15.63 2.97
CA TRP A 47 11.78 -14.59 1.95
C TRP A 47 10.48 -14.32 1.19
N TYR A 48 9.82 -15.38 0.74
CA TYR A 48 8.55 -15.28 0.01
C TYR A 48 7.41 -14.82 0.90
N GLY A 49 7.37 -15.29 2.15
CA GLY A 49 6.39 -14.88 3.15
C GLY A 49 6.47 -13.38 3.49
N ALA A 50 7.67 -12.82 3.62
CA ALA A 50 7.87 -11.38 3.83
C ALA A 50 7.34 -10.56 2.63
N THR A 51 7.58 -11.03 1.41
CA THR A 51 7.06 -10.37 0.19
C THR A 51 5.53 -10.40 0.13
N LEU A 52 4.90 -11.51 0.53
CA LEU A 52 3.44 -11.64 0.59
C LEU A 52 2.83 -10.85 1.75
N SER A 53 3.48 -10.84 2.93
CA SER A 53 2.95 -10.14 4.11
C SER A 53 2.91 -8.63 3.92
N ASN A 54 3.82 -8.08 3.13
CA ASN A 54 3.86 -6.65 2.83
C ASN A 54 2.86 -6.22 1.74
N ALA A 55 2.17 -7.17 1.08
CA ALA A 55 1.14 -6.89 0.05
C ALA A 55 1.58 -5.81 -0.98
N GLY A 56 2.88 -5.76 -1.31
CA GLY A 56 3.47 -4.77 -2.20
C GLY A 56 3.89 -3.46 -1.53
N HIS A 57 3.65 -3.29 -0.23
CA HIS A 57 4.17 -2.16 0.56
C HIS A 57 5.68 -2.30 0.82
N THR A 58 6.30 -1.25 1.32
CA THR A 58 7.70 -1.24 1.77
C THR A 58 7.82 -0.49 3.09
N GLU A 59 8.72 -0.94 3.94
CA GLU A 59 9.06 -0.28 5.21
C GLU A 59 10.21 0.74 5.03
N SER A 60 10.77 0.81 3.83
CA SER A 60 11.91 1.68 3.54
C SER A 60 11.53 3.16 3.65
N VAL A 61 12.16 3.85 4.58
CA VAL A 61 12.04 5.31 4.76
C VAL A 61 13.07 6.09 3.93
N ARG A 62 13.77 5.42 3.02
CA ARG A 62 14.73 6.08 2.12
C ARG A 62 14.00 7.19 1.35
N LEU A 63 14.58 8.38 1.36
CA LEU A 63 14.06 9.50 0.60
C LEU A 63 14.30 9.29 -0.89
N ARG A 64 13.27 9.59 -1.69
CA ARG A 64 13.29 9.59 -3.14
C ARG A 64 13.09 11.00 -3.65
N GLU A 65 13.87 11.39 -4.63
CA GLU A 65 13.75 12.67 -5.33
C GLU A 65 13.00 12.45 -6.64
N ILE A 66 11.76 12.89 -6.67
CA ILE A 66 10.86 12.72 -7.81
C ILE A 66 10.57 14.08 -8.40
N VAL A 67 10.81 14.21 -9.70
CA VAL A 67 10.66 15.47 -10.44
C VAL A 67 9.38 15.42 -11.26
N ILE A 68 8.47 16.35 -11.00
CA ILE A 68 7.28 16.58 -11.82
C ILE A 68 7.39 18.00 -12.37
N ARG A 69 7.65 18.14 -13.67
CA ARG A 69 7.93 19.44 -14.29
C ARG A 69 9.12 20.14 -13.61
N ASN A 70 8.90 21.32 -13.07
CA ASN A 70 9.90 22.13 -12.38
C ASN A 70 9.86 21.98 -10.85
N ASN A 71 9.17 20.94 -10.34
CA ASN A 71 9.06 20.71 -8.92
C ASN A 71 9.82 19.44 -8.56
N VAL A 72 10.67 19.52 -7.54
CA VAL A 72 11.33 18.36 -6.94
C VAL A 72 10.59 18.00 -5.65
N LEU A 73 10.07 16.79 -5.59
CA LEU A 73 9.38 16.24 -4.44
C LEU A 73 10.29 15.24 -3.75
N THR A 74 10.68 15.50 -2.52
CA THR A 74 11.46 14.56 -1.69
C THR A 74 10.50 13.85 -0.75
N VAL A 75 10.31 12.54 -0.99
CA VAL A 75 9.32 11.74 -0.26
C VAL A 75 9.92 10.41 0.21
N PRO A 76 9.52 9.88 1.37
CA PRO A 76 9.97 8.58 1.83
C PRO A 76 9.35 7.47 0.97
N GLU A 77 10.15 6.45 0.67
CA GLU A 77 9.77 5.34 -0.21
C GLU A 77 8.52 4.59 0.28
N ASN A 78 8.36 4.46 1.60
CA ASN A 78 7.20 3.82 2.21
C ASN A 78 5.89 4.60 2.07
N ALA A 79 5.95 5.88 1.69
CA ALA A 79 4.78 6.69 1.35
C ALA A 79 4.39 6.58 -0.13
N ILE A 80 5.26 6.03 -1.00
CA ILE A 80 4.98 5.86 -2.42
C ILE A 80 4.15 4.61 -2.63
N ARG A 81 2.93 4.79 -3.15
CA ARG A 81 1.93 3.73 -3.27
C ARG A 81 2.38 2.59 -4.19
N PHE A 82 2.88 2.92 -5.37
CA PHE A 82 3.21 1.93 -6.40
C PHE A 82 4.71 1.61 -6.42
N LYS A 83 5.05 0.32 -6.38
CA LYS A 83 6.44 -0.15 -6.40
C LYS A 83 7.24 0.41 -7.59
N SER A 84 6.63 0.52 -8.77
CA SER A 84 7.26 1.05 -9.98
C SER A 84 7.65 2.52 -9.88
N ALA A 85 7.04 3.30 -8.98
CA ALA A 85 7.32 4.71 -8.76
C ALA A 85 8.37 4.97 -7.64
N ARG A 86 8.88 3.91 -6.97
CA ARG A 86 9.87 4.01 -5.87
C ARG A 86 11.30 4.15 -6.41
N MET A 87 11.49 5.10 -7.31
CA MET A 87 12.80 5.39 -7.91
C MET A 87 12.95 6.90 -8.10
N ASP A 88 14.19 7.37 -8.05
CA ASP A 88 14.50 8.77 -8.34
C ASP A 88 14.31 9.06 -9.84
N GLY A 89 13.90 10.27 -10.19
CA GLY A 89 13.81 10.70 -11.58
C GLY A 89 12.55 11.47 -11.94
N VAL A 90 12.35 11.66 -13.24
CA VAL A 90 11.23 12.44 -13.80
C VAL A 90 10.01 11.55 -13.99
N THR A 91 8.85 12.01 -13.55
CA THR A 91 7.57 11.36 -13.80
C THR A 91 6.48 12.40 -14.13
N LEU A 92 5.38 11.95 -14.71
CA LEU A 92 4.21 12.78 -14.94
C LEU A 92 3.26 12.79 -13.75
N ARG A 93 3.33 11.77 -12.91
CA ARG A 93 2.41 11.56 -11.79
C ARG A 93 3.10 10.80 -10.64
N LEU A 94 2.78 11.20 -9.42
CA LEU A 94 3.19 10.53 -8.19
C LEU A 94 1.97 10.28 -7.31
N ASP A 95 1.75 9.02 -6.96
CA ASP A 95 0.68 8.61 -6.05
C ASP A 95 1.29 8.20 -4.71
N LEU A 96 0.86 8.88 -3.65
CA LEU A 96 1.22 8.60 -2.27
C LEU A 96 0.01 8.09 -1.49
N TYR A 97 0.28 7.45 -0.35
CA TYR A 97 -0.71 7.08 0.64
C TYR A 97 -0.11 7.27 2.04
N LEU A 98 -0.88 7.88 2.91
CA LEU A 98 -0.43 8.28 4.25
C LEU A 98 -1.47 7.87 5.28
N SER A 99 -1.02 7.42 6.45
CA SER A 99 -1.90 7.17 7.59
C SER A 99 -2.37 8.49 8.20
N TRP A 100 -3.58 8.52 8.69
CA TRP A 100 -4.11 9.64 9.48
C TRP A 100 -4.12 9.25 10.97
N PRO A 101 -3.81 10.13 11.93
CA PRO A 101 -3.47 11.56 11.75
C PRO A 101 -1.97 11.86 11.55
N GLU A 102 -1.09 10.87 11.66
CA GLU A 102 0.37 11.08 11.68
C GLU A 102 0.93 11.53 10.34
N LEU A 103 0.22 11.28 9.23
CA LEU A 103 0.64 11.56 7.85
C LEU A 103 1.94 10.84 7.48
N GLU A 104 2.09 9.61 7.95
CA GLU A 104 3.24 8.75 7.67
C GLU A 104 2.93 7.70 6.62
N GLY A 105 3.97 7.25 5.91
CA GLY A 105 3.90 6.11 4.99
C GLY A 105 3.66 4.78 5.72
N TYR A 106 3.65 3.68 4.95
CA TYR A 106 3.45 2.35 5.49
C TYR A 106 4.44 1.98 6.59
N THR A 107 3.91 1.44 7.70
CA THR A 107 4.69 0.76 8.73
C THR A 107 4.02 -0.59 9.07
N PRO A 108 4.77 -1.58 9.59
CA PRO A 108 4.21 -2.88 9.99
C PRO A 108 3.09 -2.77 11.04
N GLU A 109 3.20 -1.81 11.95
CA GLU A 109 2.22 -1.56 13.02
C GLU A 109 0.88 -1.11 12.45
N ARG A 110 0.91 -0.37 11.33
CA ARG A 110 -0.27 0.14 10.63
C ARG A 110 -0.70 -0.70 9.43
N ARG A 111 -0.14 -1.91 9.28
CA ARG A 111 -0.43 -2.81 8.16
C ARG A 111 -1.94 -3.00 7.91
N ASN A 112 -2.73 -3.08 8.96
CA ASN A 112 -4.18 -3.28 8.83
C ASN A 112 -4.88 -2.09 8.20
N ASP A 113 -4.44 -0.85 8.51
CA ASP A 113 -4.98 0.36 7.88
C ASP A 113 -4.67 0.37 6.37
N PHE A 114 -3.42 0.10 5.99
CA PHE A 114 -2.98 0.10 4.59
C PHE A 114 -3.57 -1.05 3.76
N ASN A 115 -3.86 -2.19 4.38
CA ASN A 115 -4.52 -3.33 3.75
C ASN A 115 -6.05 -3.29 3.90
N HIS A 116 -6.60 -2.25 4.55
CA HIS A 116 -8.02 -2.05 4.77
C HIS A 116 -8.72 -3.23 5.47
N VAL A 117 -8.00 -3.90 6.36
CA VAL A 117 -8.51 -5.02 7.16
C VAL A 117 -9.61 -4.48 8.09
N ASP A 118 -10.68 -5.25 8.27
CA ASP A 118 -11.82 -4.91 9.13
C ASP A 118 -12.48 -3.55 8.79
N GLY A 119 -12.35 -3.10 7.54
CA GLY A 119 -12.92 -1.84 7.08
C GLY A 119 -12.19 -0.59 7.58
N ALA A 120 -10.95 -0.72 8.04
CA ALA A 120 -10.10 0.41 8.40
C ALA A 120 -10.02 1.43 7.26
N ARG A 121 -10.28 2.70 7.56
CA ARG A 121 -10.34 3.81 6.61
C ARG A 121 -9.55 5.01 7.10
N ASN A 122 -8.32 4.78 7.56
CA ASN A 122 -7.47 5.81 8.14
C ASN A 122 -6.35 6.22 7.17
N ILE A 123 -6.56 6.03 5.87
CA ILE A 123 -5.56 6.35 4.84
C ILE A 123 -6.05 7.52 4.00
N ILE A 124 -5.15 8.47 3.77
CA ILE A 124 -5.29 9.56 2.81
C ILE A 124 -4.45 9.22 1.58
N PHE A 125 -5.04 9.33 0.41
CA PHE A 125 -4.36 9.15 -0.87
C PHE A 125 -4.06 10.51 -1.47
N LEU A 126 -2.80 10.75 -1.86
CA LEU A 126 -2.36 11.97 -2.52
C LEU A 126 -1.91 11.64 -3.93
N THR A 127 -2.31 12.46 -4.88
CA THR A 127 -1.83 12.39 -6.27
C THR A 127 -1.24 13.73 -6.64
N PHE A 128 0.03 13.75 -7.03
CA PHE A 128 0.70 14.91 -7.61
C PHE A 128 0.82 14.72 -9.10
N GLU A 129 0.43 15.75 -9.86
CA GLU A 129 0.52 15.74 -11.33
C GLU A 129 0.63 17.17 -11.85
N GLU A 130 0.96 17.31 -13.13
CA GLU A 130 0.96 18.63 -13.78
C GLU A 130 -0.41 19.28 -13.66
N GLN A 131 -0.43 20.54 -13.29
CA GLN A 131 -1.64 21.37 -13.26
C GLN A 131 -2.22 21.53 -14.67
N VAL A 132 -3.35 20.90 -14.93
CA VAL A 132 -4.11 21.01 -16.17
C VAL A 132 -5.13 22.14 -16.09
N MET A 133 -5.79 22.27 -14.94
CA MET A 133 -6.79 23.30 -14.70
C MET A 133 -6.16 24.54 -14.06
N SER A 134 -6.52 25.72 -14.54
CA SER A 134 -6.00 26.99 -14.01
C SER A 134 -6.47 27.31 -12.59
N ARG A 135 -7.58 26.70 -12.16
CA ARG A 135 -8.21 26.91 -10.85
C ARG A 135 -8.41 25.60 -10.13
N ASP A 136 -8.03 25.54 -8.87
CA ASP A 136 -8.33 24.43 -7.98
C ASP A 136 -9.81 24.41 -7.56
N MET A 137 -10.21 23.41 -6.80
CA MET A 137 -11.60 23.17 -6.42
C MET A 137 -12.21 24.35 -5.66
N SER A 138 -11.46 24.97 -4.75
CA SER A 138 -11.91 26.17 -4.01
C SER A 138 -12.15 27.35 -4.94
N ASN A 139 -11.24 27.63 -5.86
CA ASN A 139 -11.35 28.72 -6.83
C ASN A 139 -12.39 28.46 -7.94
N ARG A 140 -12.82 27.20 -8.11
CA ARG A 140 -13.94 26.82 -8.98
C ARG A 140 -15.31 26.94 -8.31
N LEU A 141 -15.38 27.23 -6.99
CA LEU A 141 -16.66 27.30 -6.30
C LEU A 141 -17.62 28.30 -6.97
N GLU A 142 -17.23 29.57 -7.07
CA GLU A 142 -18.10 30.62 -7.62
C GLU A 142 -18.34 30.47 -9.14
N PRO A 143 -17.31 30.32 -10.00
CA PRO A 143 -17.52 30.32 -11.43
C PRO A 143 -18.11 29.01 -11.98
N VAL A 144 -18.02 27.90 -11.25
CA VAL A 144 -18.45 26.59 -11.74
C VAL A 144 -19.46 25.92 -10.81
N TYR A 145 -19.05 25.60 -9.58
CA TYR A 145 -19.88 24.75 -8.73
C TYR A 145 -21.20 25.41 -8.33
N ARG A 146 -21.22 26.71 -8.03
CA ARG A 146 -22.47 27.44 -7.70
C ARG A 146 -23.53 27.38 -8.81
N GLN A 147 -23.10 27.21 -10.07
CA GLN A 147 -24.01 27.11 -11.21
C GLN A 147 -24.69 25.74 -11.32
N ILE A 148 -24.02 24.69 -10.82
CA ILE A 148 -24.40 23.29 -11.03
C ILE A 148 -24.84 22.57 -9.76
N ILE A 149 -24.83 23.24 -8.60
CA ILE A 149 -25.39 22.70 -7.34
C ILE A 149 -26.80 23.24 -7.08
N GLU A 150 -27.53 22.49 -6.24
CA GLU A 150 -28.82 22.95 -5.71
C GLU A 150 -28.59 24.01 -4.61
N THR A 151 -29.52 24.96 -4.52
CA THR A 151 -29.48 26.00 -3.48
C THR A 151 -29.70 25.42 -2.07
N ARG A 152 -30.47 24.31 -2.00
CA ARG A 152 -30.74 23.62 -0.73
C ARG A 152 -29.50 22.84 -0.29
N SER A 153 -29.12 23.02 0.96
CA SER A 153 -28.00 22.29 1.57
C SER A 153 -28.45 21.53 2.83
N VAL A 154 -27.64 20.54 3.20
CA VAL A 154 -27.78 19.75 4.43
C VAL A 154 -26.56 20.02 5.29
N ALA A 155 -26.76 20.17 6.61
CA ALA A 155 -25.64 20.35 7.55
C ALA A 155 -24.79 19.08 7.59
N GLY A 156 -23.47 19.25 7.59
CA GLY A 156 -22.45 18.23 7.78
C GLY A 156 -21.68 18.43 9.09
N PRO A 157 -20.56 17.73 9.28
CA PRO A 157 -19.71 17.88 10.45
C PRO A 157 -19.06 19.28 10.49
N GLY A 158 -18.90 19.83 11.69
CA GLY A 158 -18.35 21.16 11.89
C GLY A 158 -19.21 22.22 11.19
N ASN A 159 -18.56 23.08 10.40
CA ASN A 159 -19.23 24.14 9.61
C ASN A 159 -19.44 23.74 8.15
N ILE A 160 -19.32 22.45 7.79
CA ILE A 160 -19.54 21.95 6.43
C ILE A 160 -21.04 21.91 6.11
N ARG A 161 -21.36 22.31 4.88
CA ARG A 161 -22.66 22.13 4.27
C ARG A 161 -22.53 21.29 3.00
N PHE A 162 -23.41 20.29 2.89
CA PHE A 162 -23.49 19.44 1.70
C PHE A 162 -24.52 19.97 0.73
N HIS A 163 -24.12 20.19 -0.51
CA HIS A 163 -24.99 20.57 -1.62
C HIS A 163 -25.09 19.42 -2.62
N ARG A 164 -26.29 19.07 -3.06
CA ARG A 164 -26.47 18.14 -4.16
C ARG A 164 -26.13 18.82 -5.48
N PHE A 165 -25.60 18.05 -6.39
CA PHE A 165 -25.45 18.49 -7.76
C PHE A 165 -26.78 18.40 -8.50
N LYS A 166 -27.05 19.30 -9.44
CA LYS A 166 -28.18 19.24 -10.36
C LYS A 166 -28.06 17.97 -11.22
N ARG A 167 -29.20 17.44 -11.66
CA ARG A 167 -29.25 16.15 -12.39
C ARG A 167 -28.46 16.15 -13.71
N ASP A 168 -28.38 17.29 -14.36
CA ASP A 168 -27.71 17.53 -15.64
C ASP A 168 -26.25 17.94 -15.51
N SER A 169 -25.72 18.00 -14.29
CA SER A 169 -24.36 18.49 -14.00
C SER A 169 -23.23 17.52 -14.38
N GLY A 170 -23.54 16.25 -14.65
CA GLY A 170 -22.54 15.20 -14.85
C GLY A 170 -21.97 14.59 -13.54
N TYR A 171 -22.36 15.10 -12.36
CA TYR A 171 -21.89 14.63 -11.04
C TYR A 171 -22.96 13.78 -10.31
N ALA A 172 -23.60 12.87 -11.06
CA ALA A 172 -24.60 11.98 -10.47
C ALA A 172 -23.97 11.08 -9.37
N GLY A 173 -24.63 11.04 -8.21
CA GLY A 173 -24.12 10.24 -7.08
C GLY A 173 -23.06 10.92 -6.23
N GLU A 174 -22.79 12.21 -6.43
CA GLU A 174 -21.89 13.02 -5.63
C GLU A 174 -22.61 14.16 -4.91
N VAL A 175 -21.96 14.70 -3.88
CA VAL A 175 -22.31 15.95 -3.19
C VAL A 175 -21.09 16.83 -3.10
N LEU A 176 -21.30 18.14 -3.08
CA LEU A 176 -20.28 19.13 -2.83
C LEU A 176 -20.31 19.52 -1.35
N ALA A 177 -19.21 19.27 -0.64
CA ALA A 177 -18.99 19.69 0.73
C ALA A 177 -18.33 21.08 0.70
N ILE A 178 -18.96 22.07 1.32
CA ILE A 178 -18.46 23.45 1.39
C ILE A 178 -18.38 23.88 2.85
N ALA A 179 -17.24 24.43 3.27
CA ALA A 179 -17.14 25.20 4.49
C ALA A 179 -16.68 26.62 4.13
N GLU A 180 -17.54 27.56 4.44
CA GLU A 180 -17.26 28.98 4.33
C GLU A 180 -16.77 29.54 5.68
N ASN A 181 -16.17 30.72 5.66
CA ASN A 181 -15.65 31.38 6.88
C ASN A 181 -14.60 30.55 7.63
N THR A 182 -13.67 30.00 6.89
CA THR A 182 -12.61 29.13 7.39
C THR A 182 -11.47 29.88 8.10
N GLY A 183 -11.56 31.20 8.18
CA GLY A 183 -10.43 32.05 8.59
C GLY A 183 -9.34 32.21 7.53
N THR A 184 -9.49 31.53 6.40
CA THR A 184 -8.62 31.63 5.21
C THR A 184 -9.31 32.43 4.10
N ALA A 185 -8.53 32.93 3.14
CA ALA A 185 -9.07 33.69 2.00
C ALA A 185 -9.96 32.83 1.06
N GLN A 186 -9.90 31.53 1.18
CA GLN A 186 -10.62 30.59 0.29
C GLN A 186 -11.46 29.61 1.12
N PRO A 187 -12.68 29.26 0.64
CA PRO A 187 -13.50 28.24 1.27
C PRO A 187 -12.87 26.84 1.13
N PHE A 188 -13.16 25.97 2.07
CA PHE A 188 -12.94 24.56 1.85
C PHE A 188 -14.00 24.02 0.91
N VAL A 189 -13.58 23.32 -0.14
CA VAL A 189 -14.48 22.68 -1.11
C VAL A 189 -13.97 21.27 -1.41
N ALA A 190 -14.83 20.26 -1.26
CA ALA A 190 -14.52 18.88 -1.60
C ALA A 190 -15.74 18.22 -2.26
N ARG A 191 -15.52 17.25 -3.14
CA ARG A 191 -16.58 16.38 -3.68
C ARG A 191 -16.56 15.07 -2.94
N CYS A 192 -17.74 14.56 -2.61
CA CYS A 192 -17.87 13.27 -1.92
C CYS A 192 -18.90 12.39 -2.64
N LEU A 193 -18.55 11.12 -2.84
CA LEU A 193 -19.48 10.10 -3.30
C LEU A 193 -20.62 9.92 -2.31
N THR A 194 -21.78 9.45 -2.80
CA THR A 194 -22.95 9.13 -1.99
C THR A 194 -23.44 7.70 -2.21
N GLY A 195 -24.34 7.24 -1.37
CA GLY A 195 -25.00 5.94 -1.54
C GLY A 195 -24.03 4.75 -1.46
N THR A 196 -24.22 3.78 -2.36
CA THR A 196 -23.43 2.54 -2.39
C THR A 196 -21.98 2.81 -2.74
N ALA A 197 -21.72 3.68 -3.72
CA ALA A 197 -20.35 4.06 -4.11
C ALA A 197 -19.53 4.63 -2.93
N ALA A 198 -20.16 5.44 -2.07
CA ALA A 198 -19.49 5.96 -0.87
C ALA A 198 -19.14 4.87 0.16
N ARG A 199 -20.00 3.85 0.28
CA ARG A 199 -19.76 2.73 1.23
C ARG A 199 -18.65 1.81 0.75
N GLU A 200 -18.54 1.60 -0.56
CA GLU A 200 -17.52 0.73 -1.17
C GLU A 200 -16.16 1.42 -1.32
N ALA A 201 -16.15 2.75 -1.46
CA ALA A 201 -14.92 3.51 -1.60
C ALA A 201 -14.14 3.61 -0.28
N LEU A 202 -12.83 3.41 -0.35
CA LEU A 202 -11.92 3.60 0.79
C LEU A 202 -11.80 5.08 1.19
N ALA A 203 -11.83 5.97 0.21
CA ALA A 203 -11.70 7.41 0.36
C ALA A 203 -12.75 8.08 -0.57
N PRO A 204 -14.01 8.18 -0.11
CA PRO A 204 -15.11 8.69 -0.93
C PRO A 204 -15.08 10.19 -1.18
N CYS A 205 -14.30 10.96 -0.46
CA CYS A 205 -14.16 12.40 -0.65
C CYS A 205 -12.85 12.74 -1.36
N GLU A 206 -12.88 13.74 -2.24
CA GLU A 206 -11.69 14.25 -2.92
C GLU A 206 -11.68 15.76 -2.98
N ARG A 207 -10.48 16.31 -2.97
CA ARG A 207 -10.23 17.73 -3.19
C ARG A 207 -8.93 17.91 -3.94
N ASP A 208 -8.91 18.81 -4.92
CA ASP A 208 -7.68 19.25 -5.58
C ASP A 208 -7.30 20.67 -5.14
N ILE A 209 -6.01 20.89 -5.01
CA ILE A 209 -5.39 22.18 -4.72
C ILE A 209 -4.20 22.40 -5.65
N ASN A 210 -3.95 23.65 -6.01
CA ASN A 210 -2.75 24.03 -6.74
C ASN A 210 -1.60 24.25 -5.76
N VAL A 211 -0.47 23.58 -6.01
CA VAL A 211 0.74 23.65 -5.18
C VAL A 211 1.96 23.88 -6.07
N GLY A 212 3.02 24.48 -5.53
CA GLY A 212 4.27 24.66 -6.27
C GLY A 212 4.10 25.43 -7.60
N ASN A 213 4.94 25.06 -8.57
CA ASN A 213 4.97 25.70 -9.88
C ASN A 213 4.23 24.82 -10.91
N ARG A 214 2.98 25.18 -11.23
CA ARG A 214 2.12 24.41 -12.14
C ARG A 214 1.98 22.94 -11.75
N LEU A 215 1.88 22.67 -10.46
CA LEU A 215 1.64 21.37 -9.88
C LEU A 215 0.26 21.35 -9.24
N SER A 216 -0.49 20.29 -9.47
CA SER A 216 -1.76 20.01 -8.79
C SER A 216 -1.57 18.87 -7.82
N MET A 217 -2.16 18.98 -6.64
CA MET A 217 -2.28 17.90 -5.68
C MET A 217 -3.75 17.57 -5.47
N THR A 218 -4.16 16.37 -5.85
CA THR A 218 -5.47 15.84 -5.50
C THR A 218 -5.33 14.91 -4.30
N TYR A 219 -6.08 15.15 -3.26
CA TYR A 219 -6.15 14.23 -2.13
C TYR A 219 -7.54 13.65 -1.94
N ARG A 220 -7.56 12.34 -1.69
CA ARG A 220 -8.76 11.57 -1.40
C ARG A 220 -8.71 11.07 0.02
N PHE A 221 -9.83 11.15 0.72
CA PHE A 221 -9.88 10.89 2.14
C PHE A 221 -11.26 10.31 2.56
N PRO A 222 -11.30 9.58 3.69
CA PRO A 222 -12.53 9.11 4.29
C PRO A 222 -13.46 10.25 4.70
N ALA A 223 -14.78 10.05 4.52
CA ALA A 223 -15.77 11.08 4.89
C ALA A 223 -15.77 11.43 6.39
N SER A 224 -15.29 10.52 7.25
CA SER A 224 -15.10 10.76 8.68
C SER A 224 -14.11 11.90 8.97
N LEU A 225 -13.19 12.18 8.04
CA LEU A 225 -12.20 13.25 8.19
C LEU A 225 -12.71 14.63 7.81
N LEU A 226 -13.93 14.74 7.28
CA LEU A 226 -14.53 16.04 6.93
C LEU A 226 -14.66 17.02 8.12
N GLY A 227 -14.64 16.52 9.34
CA GLY A 227 -14.63 17.37 10.53
C GLY A 227 -13.26 17.95 10.90
N HIS A 228 -12.19 17.49 10.23
CA HIS A 228 -10.79 17.82 10.53
C HIS A 228 -10.09 18.58 9.39
N TRP A 229 -10.86 19.10 8.42
CA TRP A 229 -10.33 19.83 7.25
C TRP A 229 -9.61 21.10 7.60
#